data_ef3de7184f65feea3ce1b63e1d99d42d
#
_entry.id   ef3de7184f65feea3ce1b63e1d99d42d
#
_cell.length_a   1.000
_cell.length_b   1.000
_cell.length_c   1.000
_cell.angle_alpha   90.00
_cell.angle_beta   90.00
_cell.angle_gamma   90.00
#
_symmetry.space_group_name_H-M   'P 1'
#
loop_
_entity.id
_entity.type
_entity.pdbx_description
1 polymer ?
#
loop_
_entity_poly.entity_id
_entity_poly.type
_entity_poly.pdbx_seq_one_letter_code
_entity_poly.pdbx_strand_id
1 'polypeptide(L)'
;MRLSQYIGEFHPEAQVKGLLGCNFIALICNRNSAIFFAVSLFKIIQQMYRIFINDSVLILRSFESILEVDEQSEIQSYIYASCMKKAISKVQNGICKSLILQGDDVEHMWRDFCSHYQLIEAAGGVVVNSKSEVLWILRNGKWDLPKGKVEFGEKVKDAAVREVEEECAVIGINRGALLGVTYHTYSCKSEAILKKTYWYAMTCSSEQVLKPQLEEGITEVVWADKTKHLSCVSNTYTSIVELLKQEKVVHYLCF
;
A
#
# COMPACT_ATOMS: atom_id res chain seq x y z
N MET A 1 -14.00 -34.87 -10.99
CA MET A 1 -14.58 -35.42 -9.78
C MET A 1 -15.74 -34.50 -9.37
N ARG A 2 -16.98 -35.02 -9.33
CA ARG A 2 -18.21 -34.20 -9.16
C ARG A 2 -18.39 -33.80 -7.69
N LEU A 3 -18.70 -32.54 -7.46
CA LEU A 3 -18.91 -31.90 -6.15
C LEU A 3 -20.15 -32.38 -5.35
N SER A 4 -20.80 -33.44 -5.80
CA SER A 4 -22.09 -33.93 -5.24
C SER A 4 -21.95 -34.94 -4.07
N GLN A 5 -20.77 -35.24 -3.60
CA GLN A 5 -20.56 -36.28 -2.57
C GLN A 5 -20.18 -35.76 -1.17
N TYR A 6 -20.22 -34.44 -0.93
CA TYR A 6 -19.86 -33.85 0.37
C TYR A 6 -20.97 -33.00 1.04
N ILE A 7 -22.24 -33.33 0.81
CA ILE A 7 -23.36 -32.65 1.50
C ILE A 7 -23.99 -33.66 2.49
N GLY A 8 -23.43 -33.68 3.69
CA GLY A 8 -24.08 -34.25 4.87
C GLY A 8 -24.82 -33.15 5.64
N GLU A 9 -25.93 -33.47 6.30
CA GLU A 9 -26.83 -32.58 7.01
C GLU A 9 -26.12 -31.67 8.02
N PHE A 10 -26.29 -30.36 7.88
CA PHE A 10 -25.65 -29.35 8.72
C PHE A 10 -26.64 -28.58 9.61
N HIS A 11 -26.35 -28.53 10.91
CA HIS A 11 -27.01 -27.64 11.87
C HIS A 11 -26.30 -26.26 11.88
N PRO A 12 -27.03 -25.12 11.78
CA PRO A 12 -26.44 -23.81 11.46
C PRO A 12 -25.58 -23.15 12.56
N GLU A 13 -25.76 -23.51 13.82
CA GLU A 13 -25.18 -22.72 14.92
C GLU A 13 -23.81 -23.18 15.47
N ALA A 14 -23.36 -24.36 15.10
CA ALA A 14 -22.19 -24.97 15.75
C ALA A 14 -20.84 -24.74 15.07
N GLN A 15 -20.77 -24.15 13.89
CA GLN A 15 -19.55 -24.19 13.07
C GLN A 15 -18.88 -22.86 12.71
N VAL A 16 -19.34 -21.74 13.22
CA VAL A 16 -18.66 -20.43 12.96
C VAL A 16 -17.30 -20.33 13.67
N LYS A 17 -17.09 -21.09 14.74
CA LYS A 17 -15.83 -21.05 15.54
C LYS A 17 -14.69 -21.93 15.01
N GLY A 18 -14.95 -22.86 14.11
CA GLY A 18 -13.97 -23.86 13.66
C GLY A 18 -13.31 -23.61 12.30
N LEU A 19 -13.79 -22.61 11.53
CA LEU A 19 -13.40 -22.38 10.13
C LEU A 19 -12.41 -21.25 9.89
N LEU A 20 -11.90 -20.62 10.94
CA LEU A 20 -10.91 -19.53 10.86
C LEU A 20 -9.51 -19.98 10.43
N GLY A 21 -9.28 -21.25 10.20
CA GLY A 21 -7.98 -21.79 9.79
C GLY A 21 -7.88 -22.28 8.34
N CYS A 22 -8.93 -22.20 7.55
CA CYS A 22 -8.91 -22.66 6.15
C CYS A 22 -9.55 -21.60 5.24
N ASN A 23 -8.90 -21.26 4.15
CA ASN A 23 -9.25 -20.25 3.14
C ASN A 23 -10.58 -20.49 2.37
N PHE A 24 -11.59 -21.12 2.96
CA PHE A 24 -12.89 -21.34 2.32
C PHE A 24 -14.03 -21.25 3.32
N ILE A 25 -14.74 -20.12 3.31
CA ILE A 25 -16.08 -20.03 3.91
C ILE A 25 -17.09 -20.29 2.79
N ALA A 26 -17.60 -21.49 2.70
CA ALA A 26 -18.78 -21.81 1.90
C ALA A 26 -20.01 -21.78 2.79
N LEU A 27 -20.73 -20.65 2.83
CA LEU A 27 -22.04 -20.56 3.43
C LEU A 27 -23.10 -20.71 2.33
N ILE A 28 -23.90 -21.77 2.44
CA ILE A 28 -24.97 -22.11 1.51
C ILE A 28 -26.25 -21.45 1.99
N CYS A 29 -26.67 -20.41 1.30
CA CYS A 29 -28.07 -20.02 1.17
C CYS A 29 -28.23 -19.24 -0.14
N ASN A 30 -29.02 -19.78 -1.06
CA ASN A 30 -29.37 -19.21 -2.36
C ASN A 30 -28.18 -18.62 -3.14
N ARG A 31 -27.68 -19.33 -4.16
CA ARG A 31 -26.36 -19.17 -4.81
C ARG A 31 -25.87 -17.74 -5.10
N ASN A 32 -26.75 -16.81 -5.36
CA ASN A 32 -26.36 -15.43 -5.68
C ASN A 32 -26.21 -14.51 -4.46
N SER A 33 -27.01 -14.69 -3.42
CA SER A 33 -26.94 -13.89 -2.19
C SER A 33 -25.78 -14.30 -1.30
N ALA A 34 -25.41 -15.57 -1.26
CA ALA A 34 -24.31 -16.08 -0.45
C ALA A 34 -22.95 -15.65 -1.00
N ILE A 35 -22.78 -15.62 -2.33
CA ILE A 35 -21.54 -15.13 -2.97
C ILE A 35 -21.39 -13.63 -2.70
N PHE A 36 -22.47 -12.85 -2.79
CA PHE A 36 -22.45 -11.41 -2.53
C PHE A 36 -22.13 -11.11 -1.06
N PHE A 37 -22.69 -11.89 -0.14
CA PHE A 37 -22.46 -11.76 1.30
C PHE A 37 -21.02 -12.16 1.67
N ALA A 38 -20.52 -13.27 1.12
CA ALA A 38 -19.15 -13.73 1.34
C ALA A 38 -18.09 -12.75 0.77
N VAL A 39 -18.32 -12.18 -0.40
CA VAL A 39 -17.44 -11.17 -1.00
C VAL A 39 -17.49 -9.86 -0.21
N SER A 40 -18.66 -9.47 0.30
CA SER A 40 -18.83 -8.28 1.12
C SER A 40 -18.14 -8.44 2.48
N LEU A 41 -18.34 -9.58 3.15
CA LEU A 41 -17.69 -9.92 4.42
C LEU A 41 -16.16 -10.00 4.27
N PHE A 42 -15.68 -10.65 3.20
CA PHE A 42 -14.25 -10.73 2.88
C PHE A 42 -13.62 -9.36 2.64
N LYS A 43 -14.35 -8.44 1.98
CA LYS A 43 -13.91 -7.04 1.82
C LYS A 43 -13.81 -6.32 3.16
N ILE A 44 -14.79 -6.46 4.05
CA ILE A 44 -14.80 -5.84 5.37
C ILE A 44 -13.63 -6.35 6.23
N ILE A 45 -13.39 -7.65 6.22
CA ILE A 45 -12.31 -8.30 6.98
C ILE A 45 -10.92 -7.88 6.49
N GLN A 46 -10.77 -7.57 5.21
CA GLN A 46 -9.48 -7.18 4.62
C GLN A 46 -9.28 -5.67 4.49
N GLN A 47 -10.28 -4.87 4.77
CA GLN A 47 -10.17 -3.41 4.63
C GLN A 47 -9.29 -2.84 5.73
N MET A 48 -8.17 -2.26 5.30
CA MET A 48 -7.18 -1.67 6.17
C MET A 48 -6.44 -0.54 5.45
N TYR A 49 -6.25 0.58 6.13
CA TYR A 49 -5.37 1.65 5.66
C TYR A 49 -4.12 1.70 6.52
N ARG A 50 -2.96 1.66 5.89
CA ARG A 50 -1.65 1.90 6.54
C ARG A 50 -1.15 3.28 6.12
N ILE A 51 -1.04 4.19 7.07
CA ILE A 51 -0.64 5.57 6.84
C ILE A 51 0.70 5.82 7.55
N PHE A 52 1.71 6.21 6.79
CA PHE A 52 3.03 6.50 7.33
C PHE A 52 3.10 7.97 7.74
N ILE A 53 3.45 8.22 8.98
CA ILE A 53 3.59 9.54 9.59
C ILE A 53 5.00 9.61 10.18
N ASN A 54 5.90 10.33 9.52
CA ASN A 54 7.34 10.29 9.81
C ASN A 54 7.86 8.82 9.72
N ASP A 55 8.56 8.33 10.75
CA ASP A 55 9.05 6.96 10.87
C ASP A 55 8.07 6.04 11.64
N SER A 56 6.81 6.41 11.71
CA SER A 56 5.76 5.69 12.46
C SER A 56 4.58 5.37 11.56
N VAL A 57 3.72 4.43 11.96
CA VAL A 57 2.56 4.00 11.18
C VAL A 57 1.28 4.10 12.00
N LEU A 58 0.25 4.69 11.40
CA LEU A 58 -1.14 4.60 11.86
C LEU A 58 -1.88 3.61 10.97
N ILE A 59 -2.52 2.63 11.59
CA ILE A 59 -3.30 1.60 10.90
C ILE A 59 -4.78 1.79 11.27
N LEU A 60 -5.62 1.97 10.26
CA LEU A 60 -7.08 1.97 10.43
C LEU A 60 -7.60 0.62 9.99
N ARG A 61 -8.32 -0.09 10.84
CA ARG A 61 -8.89 -1.40 10.51
C ARG A 61 -10.21 -1.67 11.24
N SER A 62 -10.98 -2.63 10.73
CA SER A 62 -12.17 -3.15 11.42
C SER A 62 -11.77 -3.93 12.69
N PHE A 63 -12.66 -3.97 13.68
CA PHE A 63 -12.54 -4.90 14.81
C PHE A 63 -12.47 -6.36 14.38
N GLU A 64 -13.13 -6.72 13.28
CA GLU A 64 -13.18 -8.07 12.73
C GLU A 64 -11.96 -8.43 11.88
N SER A 65 -11.03 -7.50 11.67
CA SER A 65 -9.84 -7.73 10.84
C SER A 65 -8.95 -8.81 11.46
N ILE A 66 -8.69 -9.86 10.69
CA ILE A 66 -7.78 -10.96 11.04
C ILE A 66 -6.34 -10.73 10.53
N LEU A 67 -6.09 -9.58 9.89
CA LEU A 67 -4.77 -9.28 9.37
C LEU A 67 -3.78 -9.14 10.52
N GLU A 68 -2.67 -9.87 10.40
CA GLU A 68 -1.58 -9.82 11.36
C GLU A 68 -0.98 -8.40 11.41
N VAL A 69 -0.66 -7.97 12.60
CA VAL A 69 0.02 -6.71 12.88
C VAL A 69 1.15 -6.98 13.85
N ASP A 70 2.15 -6.12 13.83
CA ASP A 70 3.27 -6.19 14.75
C ASP A 70 2.77 -6.24 16.21
N GLU A 71 3.25 -7.20 16.98
CA GLU A 71 2.91 -7.37 18.41
C GLU A 71 3.24 -6.13 19.26
N GLN A 72 4.14 -5.26 18.79
CA GLN A 72 4.51 -4.01 19.45
C GLN A 72 3.54 -2.85 19.14
N SER A 73 2.50 -3.11 18.35
CA SER A 73 1.53 -2.07 17.99
C SER A 73 0.60 -1.75 19.15
N GLU A 74 0.45 -0.46 19.46
CA GLU A 74 -0.59 0.01 20.37
C GLU A 74 -1.96 -0.09 19.72
N ILE A 75 -2.96 -0.64 20.39
CA ILE A 75 -4.32 -0.79 19.87
C ILE A 75 -5.26 0.16 20.61
N GLN A 76 -6.05 0.92 19.88
CA GLN A 76 -7.07 1.82 20.36
C GLN A 76 -8.39 1.66 19.61
N SER A 77 -9.51 1.94 20.27
CA SER A 77 -10.83 1.95 19.66
C SER A 77 -11.17 3.34 19.13
N TYR A 78 -11.71 3.40 17.91
CA TYR A 78 -12.31 4.58 17.33
C TYR A 78 -13.80 4.62 17.71
N ILE A 79 -14.17 5.53 18.60
CA ILE A 79 -15.55 5.68 19.08
C ILE A 79 -16.15 6.99 18.59
N TYR A 80 -15.33 8.03 18.48
CA TYR A 80 -15.72 9.38 18.04
C TYR A 80 -14.51 10.12 17.45
N ALA A 81 -14.73 11.19 16.69
CA ALA A 81 -13.70 11.91 15.92
C ALA A 81 -12.48 12.37 16.75
N SER A 82 -12.65 12.68 18.04
CA SER A 82 -11.49 13.05 18.87
C SER A 82 -10.49 11.91 19.09
N CYS A 83 -10.89 10.63 18.86
CA CYS A 83 -9.98 9.50 18.89
C CYS A 83 -8.97 9.58 17.74
N MET A 84 -9.43 10.00 16.54
CA MET A 84 -8.55 10.20 15.38
C MET A 84 -7.48 11.25 15.65
N LYS A 85 -7.87 12.43 16.15
CA LYS A 85 -6.91 13.51 16.49
C LYS A 85 -5.85 13.05 17.50
N LYS A 86 -6.27 12.29 18.54
CA LYS A 86 -5.35 11.75 19.54
C LYS A 86 -4.40 10.73 18.91
N ALA A 87 -4.90 9.84 18.06
CA ALA A 87 -4.09 8.83 17.38
C ALA A 87 -3.04 9.49 16.46
N ILE A 88 -3.46 10.46 15.62
CA ILE A 88 -2.56 11.24 14.77
C ILE A 88 -1.48 11.91 15.61
N SER A 89 -1.86 12.63 16.67
CA SER A 89 -0.91 13.33 17.54
C SER A 89 0.10 12.39 18.20
N LYS A 90 -0.33 11.21 18.68
CA LYS A 90 0.56 10.21 19.28
C LYS A 90 1.62 9.73 18.30
N VAL A 91 1.19 9.36 17.09
CA VAL A 91 2.07 8.83 16.05
C VAL A 91 3.01 9.94 15.54
N GLN A 92 2.48 11.13 15.29
CA GLN A 92 3.25 12.28 14.78
C GLN A 92 4.33 12.75 15.75
N ASN A 93 4.06 12.70 17.05
CA ASN A 93 5.02 13.06 18.11
C ASN A 93 5.96 11.91 18.49
N GLY A 94 5.89 10.77 17.84
CA GLY A 94 6.76 9.63 18.08
C GLY A 94 6.52 8.93 19.43
N ILE A 95 5.35 9.15 20.06
CA ILE A 95 4.98 8.50 21.34
C ILE A 95 4.82 6.99 21.14
N CYS A 96 4.33 6.57 19.97
CA CYS A 96 4.32 5.18 19.55
C CYS A 96 4.77 5.05 18.10
N LYS A 97 5.45 3.96 17.77
CA LYS A 97 5.93 3.66 16.40
C LYS A 97 4.85 3.04 15.52
N SER A 98 3.94 2.30 16.12
CA SER A 98 2.81 1.67 15.43
C SER A 98 1.56 1.79 16.29
N LEU A 99 0.51 2.39 15.75
CA LEU A 99 -0.78 2.53 16.39
C LEU A 99 -1.87 1.97 15.48
N ILE A 100 -2.68 1.09 16.01
CA ILE A 100 -3.85 0.53 15.35
C ILE A 100 -5.08 1.19 15.94
N LEU A 101 -5.83 1.88 15.09
CA LEU A 101 -7.14 2.42 15.44
C LEU A 101 -8.20 1.50 14.85
N GLN A 102 -9.01 0.87 15.70
CA GLN A 102 -10.05 -0.09 15.33
C GLN A 102 -11.45 0.51 15.44
N GLY A 103 -12.31 0.21 14.47
CA GLY A 103 -13.71 0.64 14.48
C GLY A 103 -14.57 -0.22 13.56
N ASP A 104 -15.90 0.00 13.62
CA ASP A 104 -16.87 -0.77 12.81
C ASP A 104 -16.89 -0.32 11.35
N ASP A 105 -16.69 0.99 11.08
CA ASP A 105 -16.71 1.59 9.73
C ASP A 105 -15.34 2.18 9.39
N VAL A 106 -14.49 1.37 8.73
CA VAL A 106 -13.15 1.77 8.31
C VAL A 106 -13.18 2.90 7.28
N GLU A 107 -14.20 2.95 6.42
CA GLU A 107 -14.36 4.03 5.45
C GLU A 107 -14.74 5.36 6.12
N HIS A 108 -15.54 5.33 7.18
CA HIS A 108 -15.80 6.51 7.99
C HIS A 108 -14.52 7.01 8.67
N MET A 109 -13.75 6.09 9.29
CA MET A 109 -12.46 6.41 9.90
C MET A 109 -11.48 7.00 8.87
N TRP A 110 -11.45 6.47 7.66
CA TRP A 110 -10.64 6.98 6.56
C TRP A 110 -11.04 8.40 6.16
N ARG A 111 -12.34 8.66 6.00
CA ARG A 111 -12.85 10.02 5.70
C ARG A 111 -12.51 11.01 6.81
N ASP A 112 -12.66 10.60 8.08
CA ASP A 112 -12.27 11.43 9.23
C ASP A 112 -10.76 11.72 9.20
N PHE A 113 -9.93 10.71 8.98
CA PHE A 113 -8.48 10.89 8.83
C PHE A 113 -8.15 11.88 7.70
N CYS A 114 -8.72 11.69 6.52
CA CYS A 114 -8.48 12.57 5.37
C CYS A 114 -8.87 14.02 5.64
N SER A 115 -9.88 14.28 6.47
CA SER A 115 -10.32 15.64 6.81
C SER A 115 -9.26 16.49 7.51
N HIS A 116 -8.21 15.87 8.05
CA HIS A 116 -7.09 16.55 8.72
C HIS A 116 -5.97 16.96 7.77
N TYR A 117 -6.05 16.62 6.49
CA TYR A 117 -4.96 16.79 5.52
C TYR A 117 -5.46 17.31 4.18
N GLN A 118 -4.59 18.03 3.47
CA GLN A 118 -4.78 18.25 2.05
C GLN A 118 -4.30 17.00 1.29
N LEU A 119 -5.20 16.39 0.51
CA LEU A 119 -4.87 15.22 -0.30
C LEU A 119 -4.09 15.64 -1.55
N ILE A 120 -2.95 14.99 -1.79
CA ILE A 120 -2.17 15.08 -3.02
C ILE A 120 -2.05 13.66 -3.59
N GLU A 121 -2.43 13.51 -4.85
CA GLU A 121 -2.21 12.26 -5.58
C GLU A 121 -0.87 12.27 -6.28
N ALA A 122 -0.19 11.12 -6.24
CA ALA A 122 1.06 10.85 -6.91
C ALA A 122 1.02 9.49 -7.58
N ALA A 123 1.86 9.29 -8.56
CA ALA A 123 1.96 8.02 -9.26
C ALA A 123 3.42 7.72 -9.66
N GLY A 124 3.76 6.45 -9.72
CA GLY A 124 5.09 6.01 -10.11
C GLY A 124 5.15 4.51 -10.37
N GLY A 125 6.34 3.97 -10.45
CA GLY A 125 6.52 2.58 -10.86
C GLY A 125 7.57 1.80 -10.09
N VAL A 126 7.31 0.50 -9.98
CA VAL A 126 8.34 -0.51 -9.75
C VAL A 126 8.81 -0.94 -11.14
N VAL A 127 9.94 -0.40 -11.59
CA VAL A 127 10.43 -0.58 -12.97
C VAL A 127 11.50 -1.67 -12.99
N VAL A 128 11.30 -2.68 -13.86
CA VAL A 128 12.24 -3.78 -14.05
C VAL A 128 12.71 -3.77 -15.50
N ASN A 129 14.02 -3.89 -15.72
CA ASN A 129 14.60 -3.98 -17.06
C ASN A 129 14.73 -5.42 -17.55
N SER A 130 15.18 -5.59 -18.80
CA SER A 130 15.39 -6.91 -19.43
C SER A 130 16.43 -7.81 -18.76
N LYS A 131 17.24 -7.28 -17.83
CA LYS A 131 18.21 -8.02 -17.01
C LYS A 131 17.66 -8.35 -15.61
N SER A 132 16.37 -8.09 -15.35
CA SER A 132 15.73 -8.24 -14.03
C SER A 132 16.33 -7.31 -12.95
N GLU A 133 16.87 -6.17 -13.34
CA GLU A 133 17.33 -5.13 -12.43
C GLU A 133 16.20 -4.14 -12.14
N VAL A 134 16.11 -3.64 -10.92
CA VAL A 134 15.09 -2.69 -10.46
C VAL A 134 15.62 -1.26 -10.51
N LEU A 135 14.84 -0.34 -11.03
CA LEU A 135 15.17 1.09 -11.06
C LEU A 135 14.97 1.72 -9.68
N TRP A 136 16.01 2.37 -9.18
CA TRP A 136 15.99 3.13 -7.94
C TRP A 136 16.52 4.53 -8.14
N ILE A 137 16.00 5.47 -7.37
CA ILE A 137 16.49 6.86 -7.27
C ILE A 137 17.03 7.13 -5.87
N LEU A 138 18.09 7.91 -5.76
CA LEU A 138 18.59 8.42 -4.49
C LEU A 138 18.13 9.87 -4.32
N ARG A 139 17.23 10.12 -3.37
CA ARG A 139 16.63 11.43 -3.11
C ARG A 139 16.77 11.78 -1.63
N ASN A 140 17.33 12.94 -1.32
CA ASN A 140 17.54 13.39 0.06
C ASN A 140 18.27 12.38 0.95
N GLY A 141 19.25 11.64 0.39
CA GLY A 141 20.06 10.65 1.10
C GLY A 141 19.36 9.31 1.36
N LYS A 142 18.13 9.10 0.87
CA LYS A 142 17.40 7.82 0.95
C LYS A 142 17.10 7.29 -0.45
N TRP A 143 17.15 5.98 -0.59
CA TRP A 143 16.68 5.31 -1.78
C TRP A 143 15.15 5.37 -1.85
N ASP A 144 14.61 5.58 -3.04
CA ASP A 144 13.18 5.65 -3.31
C ASP A 144 12.89 5.05 -4.69
N LEU A 145 11.63 4.79 -4.97
CA LEU A 145 11.17 4.43 -6.31
C LEU A 145 10.70 5.69 -7.05
N PRO A 146 10.92 5.78 -8.37
CA PRO A 146 10.56 6.97 -9.14
C PRO A 146 9.04 7.21 -9.15
N LYS A 147 8.64 8.44 -8.82
CA LYS A 147 7.23 8.85 -8.69
C LYS A 147 7.10 10.36 -8.47
N GLY A 148 6.05 10.94 -9.00
CA GLY A 148 5.77 12.32 -8.72
C GLY A 148 4.29 12.64 -8.73
N LYS A 149 3.95 13.93 -8.79
CA LYS A 149 2.60 14.42 -8.60
C LYS A 149 1.75 14.19 -9.85
N VAL A 150 0.51 13.72 -9.67
CA VAL A 150 -0.50 13.71 -10.74
C VAL A 150 -0.92 15.15 -11.03
N GLU A 151 -0.81 15.60 -12.26
CA GLU A 151 -1.19 16.94 -12.66
C GLU A 151 -2.71 17.07 -12.84
N PHE A 152 -3.19 18.31 -12.83
CA PHE A 152 -4.62 18.57 -13.00
C PHE A 152 -5.11 18.09 -14.37
N GLY A 153 -6.14 17.23 -14.37
CA GLY A 153 -6.72 16.66 -15.58
C GLY A 153 -5.94 15.46 -16.15
N GLU A 154 -4.80 15.11 -15.57
CA GLU A 154 -4.00 13.95 -15.98
C GLU A 154 -4.57 12.65 -15.42
N LYS A 155 -4.48 11.56 -16.18
CA LYS A 155 -4.83 10.24 -15.67
C LYS A 155 -3.67 9.70 -14.84
N VAL A 156 -3.97 9.19 -13.64
CA VAL A 156 -2.98 8.64 -12.69
C VAL A 156 -1.98 7.66 -13.35
N LYS A 157 -2.47 6.81 -14.25
CA LYS A 157 -1.64 5.83 -14.95
C LYS A 157 -0.67 6.46 -15.97
N ASP A 158 -1.02 7.61 -16.52
CA ASP A 158 -0.21 8.31 -17.50
C ASP A 158 0.84 9.16 -16.76
N ALA A 159 0.45 9.80 -15.64
CA ALA A 159 1.36 10.44 -14.70
C ALA A 159 2.46 9.49 -14.20
N ALA A 160 2.11 8.24 -13.91
CA ALA A 160 3.09 7.25 -13.44
C ALA A 160 4.21 7.00 -14.44
N VAL A 161 3.91 6.96 -15.74
CA VAL A 161 4.91 6.79 -16.80
C VAL A 161 5.73 8.06 -16.96
N ARG A 162 5.06 9.23 -17.11
CA ARG A 162 5.71 10.52 -17.26
C ARG A 162 6.73 10.79 -16.15
N GLU A 163 6.34 10.60 -14.90
CA GLU A 163 7.21 10.85 -13.75
C GLU A 163 8.44 9.93 -13.74
N VAL A 164 8.29 8.65 -14.08
CA VAL A 164 9.43 7.74 -14.19
C VAL A 164 10.37 8.17 -15.31
N GLU A 165 9.83 8.60 -16.46
CA GLU A 165 10.62 9.09 -17.59
C GLU A 165 11.36 10.41 -17.25
N GLU A 166 10.69 11.34 -16.58
CA GLU A 166 11.26 12.64 -16.17
C GLU A 166 12.34 12.48 -15.08
N GLU A 167 12.04 11.74 -14.01
CA GLU A 167 12.96 11.58 -12.88
C GLU A 167 14.23 10.77 -13.22
N CYS A 168 14.14 9.85 -14.20
CA CYS A 168 15.22 8.89 -14.49
C CYS A 168 15.80 8.99 -15.90
N ALA A 169 15.21 9.78 -16.81
CA ALA A 169 15.52 9.87 -18.24
C ALA A 169 15.42 8.51 -18.97
N VAL A 170 14.59 7.59 -18.47
CA VAL A 170 14.28 6.35 -19.18
C VAL A 170 13.20 6.60 -20.22
N ILE A 171 13.17 5.80 -21.30
CA ILE A 171 12.18 5.90 -22.36
C ILE A 171 11.59 4.53 -22.70
N GLY A 172 10.41 4.53 -23.32
CA GLY A 172 9.79 3.29 -23.77
C GLY A 172 9.28 2.41 -22.63
N ILE A 173 8.77 3.04 -21.59
CA ILE A 173 8.15 2.36 -20.45
C ILE A 173 6.89 1.61 -20.91
N ASN A 174 6.87 0.31 -20.68
CA ASN A 174 5.66 -0.51 -20.78
C ASN A 174 5.03 -0.66 -19.40
N ARG A 175 3.92 0.06 -19.17
CA ARG A 175 3.17 0.05 -17.91
C ARG A 175 2.22 -1.14 -17.84
N GLY A 176 2.36 -1.93 -16.79
CA GLY A 176 1.51 -3.07 -16.43
C GLY A 176 0.41 -2.71 -15.42
N ALA A 177 0.10 -3.67 -14.56
CA ALA A 177 -0.97 -3.58 -13.56
C ALA A 177 -0.61 -2.66 -12.38
N LEU A 178 -1.63 -2.19 -11.66
CA LEU A 178 -1.47 -1.54 -10.36
C LEU A 178 -1.02 -2.58 -9.33
N LEU A 179 0.15 -2.35 -8.74
CA LEU A 179 0.74 -3.19 -7.69
C LEU A 179 0.17 -2.85 -6.32
N GLY A 180 0.07 -1.57 -6.00
CA GLY A 180 -0.43 -1.12 -4.70
C GLY A 180 -0.58 0.38 -4.60
N VAL A 181 -1.04 0.82 -3.42
CA VAL A 181 -1.15 2.24 -3.05
C VAL A 181 -0.50 2.43 -1.69
N THR A 182 0.28 3.50 -1.55
CA THR A 182 0.85 3.90 -0.26
C THR A 182 0.34 5.27 0.16
N TYR A 183 0.24 5.48 1.47
CA TYR A 183 -0.20 6.74 2.06
C TYR A 183 0.87 7.23 3.03
N HIS A 184 1.33 8.47 2.86
CA HIS A 184 2.18 9.08 3.85
C HIS A 184 1.84 10.56 4.06
N THR A 185 2.14 11.07 5.25
CA THR A 185 1.90 12.46 5.58
C THR A 185 3.21 13.22 5.76
N TYR A 186 3.17 14.50 5.41
CA TYR A 186 4.27 15.42 5.65
C TYR A 186 3.72 16.86 5.77
N SER A 187 4.52 17.76 6.30
CA SER A 187 4.18 19.18 6.36
C SER A 187 4.89 19.95 5.24
N CYS A 188 4.16 20.81 4.54
CA CYS A 188 4.69 21.68 3.52
C CYS A 188 4.11 23.10 3.72
N LYS A 189 4.96 24.11 3.93
CA LYS A 189 4.54 25.52 4.12
C LYS A 189 3.40 25.68 5.13
N SER A 190 3.48 24.99 6.26
CA SER A 190 2.47 24.94 7.34
C SER A 190 1.17 24.19 7.00
N GLU A 191 1.05 23.59 5.83
CA GLU A 191 -0.07 22.71 5.49
C GLU A 191 0.27 21.25 5.81
N ALA A 192 -0.70 20.53 6.36
CA ALA A 192 -0.61 19.10 6.58
C ALA A 192 -1.04 18.36 5.31
N ILE A 193 -0.14 17.63 4.70
CA ILE A 193 -0.35 16.94 3.42
C ILE A 193 -0.49 15.43 3.64
N LEU A 194 -1.47 14.83 2.99
CA LEU A 194 -1.59 13.39 2.79
C LEU A 194 -1.27 13.08 1.33
N LYS A 195 -0.15 12.43 1.09
CA LYS A 195 0.25 11.96 -0.24
C LYS A 195 -0.21 10.52 -0.45
N LYS A 196 -1.09 10.32 -1.43
CA LYS A 196 -1.54 9.01 -1.90
C LYS A 196 -0.78 8.67 -3.17
N THR A 197 0.05 7.63 -3.13
CA THR A 197 0.89 7.24 -4.27
C THR A 197 0.43 5.91 -4.85
N TYR A 198 0.15 5.90 -6.14
CA TYR A 198 -0.20 4.72 -6.91
C TYR A 198 1.06 4.13 -7.56
N TRP A 199 1.29 2.84 -7.35
CA TRP A 199 2.47 2.12 -7.82
C TRP A 199 2.11 1.12 -8.90
N TYR A 200 2.72 1.25 -10.08
CA TYR A 200 2.48 0.36 -11.21
C TYR A 200 3.68 -0.54 -11.48
N ALA A 201 3.42 -1.78 -11.92
CA ALA A 201 4.42 -2.61 -12.54
C ALA A 201 4.86 -1.97 -13.87
N MET A 202 6.16 -1.86 -14.10
CA MET A 202 6.69 -1.25 -15.32
C MET A 202 7.89 -2.01 -15.83
N THR A 203 8.02 -2.15 -17.15
CA THR A 203 9.18 -2.75 -17.78
C THR A 203 9.74 -1.83 -18.87
N CYS A 204 11.05 -1.89 -19.08
CA CYS A 204 11.72 -1.22 -20.19
C CYS A 204 12.99 -1.97 -20.61
N SER A 205 13.66 -1.50 -21.68
CA SER A 205 14.97 -2.02 -22.08
C SER A 205 16.03 -1.73 -21.02
N SER A 206 17.02 -2.60 -20.88
CA SER A 206 18.21 -2.37 -20.02
C SER A 206 19.21 -1.36 -20.62
N GLU A 207 19.08 -1.08 -21.92
CA GLU A 207 19.95 -0.15 -22.64
C GLU A 207 19.45 1.29 -22.51
N GLN A 208 19.50 1.83 -21.28
CA GLN A 208 19.06 3.19 -20.97
C GLN A 208 20.23 3.99 -20.40
N VAL A 209 20.36 5.23 -20.83
CA VAL A 209 21.28 6.20 -20.22
C VAL A 209 20.52 6.92 -19.13
N LEU A 210 20.73 6.49 -17.88
CA LEU A 210 20.09 7.06 -16.70
C LEU A 210 20.62 8.48 -16.43
N LYS A 211 19.70 9.41 -16.15
CA LYS A 211 20.03 10.77 -15.75
C LYS A 211 19.09 11.22 -14.64
N PRO A 212 19.61 11.57 -13.46
CA PRO A 212 18.78 12.07 -12.36
C PRO A 212 18.24 13.46 -12.67
N GLN A 213 16.98 13.70 -12.31
CA GLN A 213 16.37 15.03 -12.31
C GLN A 213 16.79 15.80 -11.05
N LEU A 214 17.86 16.57 -11.17
CA LEU A 214 18.50 17.27 -10.03
C LEU A 214 17.55 18.28 -9.37
N GLU A 215 16.65 18.90 -10.11
CA GLU A 215 15.69 19.88 -9.65
C GLU A 215 14.72 19.29 -8.63
N GLU A 216 14.46 17.97 -8.71
CA GLU A 216 13.64 17.23 -7.76
C GLU A 216 14.45 16.69 -6.55
N GLY A 217 15.74 17.06 -6.45
CA GLY A 217 16.63 16.61 -5.38
C GLY A 217 17.09 15.16 -5.54
N ILE A 218 16.95 14.59 -6.75
CA ILE A 218 17.45 13.27 -7.09
C ILE A 218 18.92 13.39 -7.45
N THR A 219 19.78 12.71 -6.71
CA THR A 219 21.23 12.78 -6.89
C THR A 219 21.82 11.59 -7.63
N GLU A 220 21.09 10.46 -7.64
CA GLU A 220 21.53 9.23 -8.31
C GLU A 220 20.32 8.45 -8.82
N VAL A 221 20.50 7.79 -9.98
CA VAL A 221 19.56 6.83 -10.54
C VAL A 221 20.33 5.58 -10.93
N VAL A 222 19.86 4.42 -10.51
CA VAL A 222 20.57 3.15 -10.76
C VAL A 222 19.63 2.03 -11.18
N TRP A 223 20.14 1.15 -12.03
CA TRP A 223 19.64 -0.21 -12.15
C TRP A 223 20.29 -1.07 -11.07
N ALA A 224 19.47 -1.59 -10.18
CA ALA A 224 19.90 -2.40 -9.05
C ALA A 224 19.67 -3.88 -9.34
N ASP A 225 20.75 -4.65 -9.41
CA ASP A 225 20.72 -6.10 -9.32
C ASP A 225 20.21 -6.53 -7.93
N LYS A 226 20.08 -7.83 -7.70
CA LYS A 226 19.61 -8.37 -6.41
C LYS A 226 20.40 -7.85 -5.20
N THR A 227 21.73 -7.77 -5.31
CA THR A 227 22.59 -7.33 -4.21
C THR A 227 22.42 -5.84 -3.92
N LYS A 228 22.46 -5.03 -4.97
CA LYS A 228 22.24 -3.58 -4.86
C LYS A 228 20.82 -3.26 -4.42
N HIS A 229 19.81 -4.00 -4.89
CA HIS A 229 18.42 -3.87 -4.46
C HIS A 229 18.28 -4.04 -2.94
N LEU A 230 18.85 -5.09 -2.35
CA LEU A 230 18.86 -5.29 -0.90
C LEU A 230 19.53 -4.12 -0.16
N SER A 231 20.63 -3.60 -0.71
CA SER A 231 21.28 -2.39 -0.18
C SER A 231 20.36 -1.16 -0.26
N CYS A 232 19.63 -0.95 -1.35
CA CYS A 232 18.67 0.13 -1.48
C CYS A 232 17.53 -0.02 -0.45
N VAL A 233 16.98 -1.23 -0.28
CA VAL A 233 15.94 -1.54 0.70
C VAL A 233 16.39 -1.25 2.13
N SER A 234 17.67 -1.44 2.46
CA SER A 234 18.19 -1.15 3.82
C SER A 234 18.24 0.35 4.17
N ASN A 235 18.19 1.24 3.16
CA ASN A 235 18.21 2.70 3.35
C ASN A 235 17.07 3.38 2.58
N THR A 236 15.86 2.84 2.67
CA THR A 236 14.68 3.44 2.03
C THR A 236 13.62 3.85 3.05
N TYR A 237 12.50 4.38 2.58
CA TYR A 237 11.36 4.74 3.40
C TYR A 237 10.56 3.50 3.82
N THR A 238 10.03 3.51 5.04
CA THR A 238 9.19 2.42 5.56
C THR A 238 7.99 2.10 4.63
N SER A 239 7.40 3.13 4.02
CA SER A 239 6.32 2.96 3.04
C SER A 239 6.73 2.17 1.79
N ILE A 240 7.98 2.31 1.35
CA ILE A 240 8.53 1.53 0.22
C ILE A 240 8.83 0.11 0.67
N VAL A 241 9.40 -0.08 1.87
CA VAL A 241 9.60 -1.43 2.44
C VAL A 241 8.27 -2.19 2.49
N GLU A 242 7.21 -1.56 2.98
CA GLU A 242 5.88 -2.18 3.06
C GLU A 242 5.25 -2.42 1.68
N LEU A 243 5.48 -1.54 0.71
CA LEU A 243 5.08 -1.79 -0.68
C LEU A 243 5.76 -3.04 -1.23
N LEU A 244 7.07 -3.15 -1.05
CA LEU A 244 7.88 -4.27 -1.58
C LEU A 244 7.53 -5.63 -0.93
N LYS A 245 6.97 -5.63 0.27
CA LYS A 245 6.47 -6.84 0.95
C LYS A 245 5.10 -7.32 0.45
N GLN A 246 4.36 -6.50 -0.30
CA GLN A 246 3.05 -6.91 -0.81
C GLN A 246 3.20 -8.08 -1.80
N GLU A 247 2.33 -9.08 -1.66
CA GLU A 247 2.37 -10.31 -2.46
C GLU A 247 2.47 -10.04 -3.97
N LYS A 248 1.70 -9.08 -4.47
CA LYS A 248 1.73 -8.67 -5.89
C LYS A 248 3.11 -8.14 -6.32
N VAL A 249 3.80 -7.40 -5.45
CA VAL A 249 5.12 -6.83 -5.74
C VAL A 249 6.19 -7.90 -5.64
N VAL A 250 6.14 -8.74 -4.62
CA VAL A 250 7.04 -9.89 -4.47
C VAL A 250 6.93 -10.82 -5.69
N HIS A 251 5.70 -11.13 -6.12
CA HIS A 251 5.46 -11.94 -7.31
C HIS A 251 5.97 -11.26 -8.59
N TYR A 252 5.82 -9.93 -8.70
CA TYR A 252 6.27 -9.16 -9.86
C TYR A 252 7.81 -9.12 -9.95
N LEU A 253 8.51 -8.97 -8.83
CA LEU A 253 9.96 -8.87 -8.81
C LEU A 253 10.68 -10.21 -9.05
N CYS A 254 10.03 -11.36 -8.80
CA CYS A 254 10.54 -12.72 -9.06
C CYS A 254 12.00 -12.98 -8.58
N PHE A 255 12.39 -12.42 -7.42
CA PHE A 255 13.74 -12.63 -6.85
C PHE A 255 13.86 -13.92 -6.05
#